data_4a2c23ba0dd03d0ced1f709b27972b59
#
_entry.id   4a2c23ba0dd03d0ced1f709b27972b59
#
_cell.length_a   1.000
_cell.length_b   1.000
_cell.length_c   1.000
_cell.angle_alpha   90.00
_cell.angle_beta   90.00
_cell.angle_gamma   90.00
#
_symmetry.space_group_name_H-M   'P 1'
#
loop_
_entity.id
_entity.type
_entity.pdbx_description
1 polymer ?
#
loop_
_entity_poly.entity_id
_entity_poly.type
_entity_poly.pdbx_seq_one_letter_code
_entity_poly.pdbx_strand_id
1 'polypeptide(L)'
;MQQSPLLFLFSAKNFQQLIRRVQYMRQFAQYRKEQVNLILSLQAEIDDQNMQLAERKQTQSDALQLQEHEQEILTADQRKHESMLKELKKKEKDLIAKQKKQQKKVDELNKQIDELIAKQVKNSKLTKEQQLIAGGFEANKGRLPWPIEKGFISGHFGKHQHPIHANVTINNKGIYLQTVSGAKARAVYEGEVTWCAQMNGSYAVIIQHGNYRSVYSQLKSICVKQGDKVQAKQVIGEIMTNTSEDNKTELYFQIYKDRTIVNPSEWLAK
;
A
#
# COMPACT_ATOMS: atom_id res chain seq x y z
N MET A 1 -43.25 -72.02 -43.75
CA MET A 1 -44.55 -72.70 -43.80
C MET A 1 -45.12 -72.77 -42.43
N GLN A 2 -46.11 -71.95 -42.08
CA GLN A 2 -46.80 -72.00 -40.81
C GLN A 2 -47.81 -73.14 -40.89
N GLN A 3 -47.45 -74.30 -40.38
CA GLN A 3 -48.44 -75.33 -40.15
C GLN A 3 -49.44 -74.86 -39.11
N SER A 4 -50.73 -74.87 -39.47
CA SER A 4 -51.77 -74.41 -38.55
C SER A 4 -51.72 -75.26 -37.29
N PRO A 5 -51.69 -74.65 -36.07
CA PRO A 5 -51.69 -75.39 -34.80
C PRO A 5 -52.83 -76.39 -34.69
N LEU A 6 -53.92 -76.08 -35.34
CA LEU A 6 -55.09 -76.97 -35.39
C LEU A 6 -54.81 -78.25 -36.20
N LEU A 7 -54.13 -78.18 -37.36
CA LEU A 7 -53.73 -79.35 -38.15
C LEU A 7 -52.80 -80.26 -37.37
N PHE A 8 -51.89 -79.72 -36.55
CA PHE A 8 -51.05 -80.55 -35.68
C PHE A 8 -51.84 -81.28 -34.62
N LEU A 9 -52.91 -80.71 -34.05
CA LEU A 9 -53.79 -81.41 -33.07
C LEU A 9 -54.64 -82.51 -33.68
N PHE A 10 -55.27 -82.21 -34.81
CA PHE A 10 -56.16 -83.15 -35.47
C PHE A 10 -55.46 -84.31 -36.19
N SER A 11 -54.16 -84.24 -36.45
CA SER A 11 -53.38 -85.38 -36.99
C SER A 11 -52.94 -86.40 -35.93
N ALA A 12 -53.48 -86.38 -34.72
CA ALA A 12 -53.22 -87.39 -33.66
C ALA A 12 -53.87 -88.71 -34.00
N LYS A 13 -53.13 -89.82 -33.86
CA LYS A 13 -53.62 -91.20 -34.17
C LYS A 13 -54.46 -91.82 -33.08
N ASN A 14 -54.34 -91.32 -31.82
CA ASN A 14 -55.15 -91.78 -30.69
C ASN A 14 -55.35 -90.69 -29.65
N PHE A 15 -56.27 -90.79 -28.73
CA PHE A 15 -56.66 -89.84 -27.71
C PHE A 15 -55.51 -89.44 -26.77
N GLN A 16 -54.69 -90.43 -26.39
CA GLN A 16 -53.52 -90.13 -25.55
C GLN A 16 -52.48 -89.22 -26.25
N GLN A 17 -52.29 -89.42 -27.51
CA GLN A 17 -51.39 -88.55 -28.36
C GLN A 17 -51.97 -87.15 -28.50
N LEU A 18 -53.28 -86.98 -28.59
CA LEU A 18 -53.96 -85.73 -28.64
C LEU A 18 -53.71 -84.91 -27.33
N ILE A 19 -53.90 -85.52 -26.19
CA ILE A 19 -53.68 -84.90 -24.85
C ILE A 19 -52.22 -84.41 -24.75
N ARG A 20 -51.25 -85.28 -25.09
CA ARG A 20 -49.81 -84.89 -25.05
C ARG A 20 -49.51 -83.67 -25.96
N ARG A 21 -50.09 -83.64 -27.17
CA ARG A 21 -49.92 -82.51 -28.10
C ARG A 21 -50.54 -81.22 -27.54
N VAL A 22 -51.70 -81.32 -26.91
CA VAL A 22 -52.32 -80.15 -26.23
C VAL A 22 -51.41 -79.62 -25.08
N GLN A 23 -50.86 -80.57 -24.28
CA GLN A 23 -49.92 -80.16 -23.20
C GLN A 23 -48.66 -79.51 -23.79
N TYR A 24 -48.05 -80.07 -24.81
CA TYR A 24 -46.89 -79.41 -25.48
C TYR A 24 -47.23 -78.05 -26.05
N MET A 25 -48.40 -77.91 -26.66
CA MET A 25 -48.81 -76.58 -27.18
C MET A 25 -49.01 -75.55 -26.10
N ARG A 26 -49.60 -75.96 -24.95
CA ARG A 26 -49.74 -75.07 -23.77
C ARG A 26 -48.37 -74.68 -23.21
N GLN A 27 -47.46 -75.63 -23.00
CA GLN A 27 -46.09 -75.34 -22.53
C GLN A 27 -45.35 -74.44 -23.51
N PHE A 28 -45.44 -74.68 -24.83
CA PHE A 28 -44.82 -73.86 -25.84
C PHE A 28 -45.41 -72.45 -25.92
N ALA A 29 -46.73 -72.33 -25.75
CA ALA A 29 -47.37 -70.99 -25.71
C ALA A 29 -46.99 -70.24 -24.42
N GLN A 30 -46.89 -70.92 -23.28
CA GLN A 30 -46.43 -70.31 -22.06
C GLN A 30 -44.96 -69.89 -22.13
N TYR A 31 -44.08 -70.70 -22.64
CA TYR A 31 -42.67 -70.38 -22.88
C TYR A 31 -42.50 -69.16 -23.80
N ARG A 32 -43.26 -69.17 -24.93
CA ARG A 32 -43.25 -67.95 -25.81
C ARG A 32 -43.73 -66.68 -25.10
N LYS A 33 -44.77 -66.78 -24.27
CA LYS A 33 -45.29 -65.69 -23.48
C LYS A 33 -44.23 -65.15 -22.51
N GLU A 34 -43.53 -66.06 -21.83
CA GLU A 34 -42.43 -65.71 -20.91
C GLU A 34 -41.26 -64.99 -21.64
N GLN A 35 -40.90 -65.56 -22.83
CA GLN A 35 -39.86 -64.90 -23.66
C GLN A 35 -40.27 -63.48 -24.14
N VAL A 36 -41.53 -63.34 -24.58
CA VAL A 36 -42.02 -62.00 -24.97
C VAL A 36 -42.01 -61.03 -23.79
N ASN A 37 -42.46 -61.47 -22.62
CA ASN A 37 -42.43 -60.66 -21.42
C ASN A 37 -40.98 -60.25 -21.03
N LEU A 38 -40.03 -61.19 -21.15
CA LEU A 38 -38.62 -60.91 -20.87
C LEU A 38 -38.06 -59.89 -21.91
N ILE A 39 -38.40 -60.01 -23.18
CA ILE A 39 -37.98 -59.07 -24.21
C ILE A 39 -38.53 -57.65 -23.90
N LEU A 40 -39.83 -57.58 -23.54
CA LEU A 40 -40.46 -56.29 -23.19
C LEU A 40 -39.85 -55.67 -21.94
N SER A 41 -39.51 -56.47 -20.92
CA SER A 41 -38.85 -55.96 -19.71
C SER A 41 -37.43 -55.47 -20.00
N LEU A 42 -36.64 -56.18 -20.79
CA LEU A 42 -35.31 -55.77 -21.21
C LEU A 42 -35.35 -54.49 -22.07
N GLN A 43 -36.36 -54.39 -22.94
CA GLN A 43 -36.54 -53.21 -23.77
C GLN A 43 -36.85 -51.97 -22.91
N ALA A 44 -37.73 -52.12 -21.91
CA ALA A 44 -38.03 -51.04 -20.97
C ALA A 44 -36.79 -50.64 -20.14
N GLU A 45 -35.95 -51.61 -19.74
CA GLU A 45 -34.70 -51.33 -19.04
C GLU A 45 -33.68 -50.59 -19.92
N ILE A 46 -33.56 -51.00 -21.18
CA ILE A 46 -32.69 -50.29 -22.14
C ILE A 46 -33.17 -48.87 -22.39
N ASP A 47 -34.47 -48.65 -22.53
CA ASP A 47 -35.04 -47.32 -22.74
C ASP A 47 -34.79 -46.41 -21.49
N ASP A 48 -34.94 -46.94 -20.28
CA ASP A 48 -34.62 -46.23 -19.05
C ASP A 48 -33.12 -45.87 -18.97
N GLN A 49 -32.23 -46.84 -19.24
CA GLN A 49 -30.79 -46.60 -19.29
C GLN A 49 -30.40 -45.55 -20.35
N ASN A 50 -31.06 -45.58 -21.49
CA ASN A 50 -30.83 -44.55 -22.54
C ASN A 50 -31.26 -43.14 -22.10
N MET A 51 -32.40 -43.04 -21.39
CA MET A 51 -32.84 -41.76 -20.80
C MET A 51 -31.85 -41.25 -19.78
N GLN A 52 -31.42 -42.09 -18.84
CA GLN A 52 -30.42 -41.73 -17.83
C GLN A 52 -29.07 -41.32 -18.46
N LEU A 53 -28.66 -42.03 -19.52
CA LEU A 53 -27.43 -41.67 -20.26
C LEU A 53 -27.55 -40.32 -20.96
N ALA A 54 -28.68 -39.99 -21.52
CA ALA A 54 -28.96 -38.71 -22.19
C ALA A 54 -28.91 -37.55 -21.14
N GLU A 55 -29.56 -37.75 -19.97
CA GLU A 55 -29.53 -36.78 -18.86
C GLU A 55 -28.11 -36.53 -18.33
N ARG A 56 -27.34 -37.63 -18.11
CA ARG A 56 -25.92 -37.49 -17.69
C ARG A 56 -25.08 -36.80 -18.72
N LYS A 57 -25.27 -37.06 -20.02
CA LYS A 57 -24.56 -36.34 -21.09
C LYS A 57 -24.88 -34.85 -21.08
N GLN A 58 -26.14 -34.49 -20.86
CA GLN A 58 -26.54 -33.07 -20.79
C GLN A 58 -25.91 -32.38 -19.59
N THR A 59 -26.02 -32.96 -18.38
CA THR A 59 -25.39 -32.40 -17.18
C THR A 59 -23.87 -32.28 -17.30
N GLN A 60 -23.21 -33.23 -17.94
CA GLN A 60 -21.77 -33.15 -18.21
C GLN A 60 -21.42 -32.06 -19.20
N SER A 61 -22.22 -31.87 -20.24
CA SER A 61 -22.05 -30.79 -21.21
C SER A 61 -22.20 -29.41 -20.56
N ASP A 62 -23.24 -29.25 -19.73
CA ASP A 62 -23.48 -27.98 -19.01
C ASP A 62 -22.34 -27.67 -18.03
N ALA A 63 -21.83 -28.68 -17.32
CA ALA A 63 -20.68 -28.54 -16.41
C ALA A 63 -19.39 -28.14 -17.17
N LEU A 64 -19.16 -28.73 -18.35
CA LEU A 64 -18.01 -28.34 -19.19
C LEU A 64 -18.11 -26.90 -19.66
N GLN A 65 -19.26 -26.45 -20.12
CA GLN A 65 -19.46 -25.06 -20.54
C GLN A 65 -19.24 -24.07 -19.37
N LEU A 66 -19.74 -24.41 -18.19
CA LEU A 66 -19.50 -23.61 -16.99
C LEU A 66 -18.01 -23.54 -16.65
N GLN A 67 -17.30 -24.65 -16.68
CA GLN A 67 -15.87 -24.73 -16.41
C GLN A 67 -15.04 -23.91 -17.43
N GLU A 68 -15.38 -23.98 -18.71
CA GLU A 68 -14.74 -23.19 -19.76
C GLU A 68 -14.94 -21.69 -19.52
N HIS A 69 -16.15 -21.28 -19.17
CA HIS A 69 -16.46 -19.87 -18.87
C HIS A 69 -15.72 -19.37 -17.63
N GLU A 70 -15.67 -20.15 -16.53
CA GLU A 70 -14.89 -19.83 -15.35
C GLU A 70 -13.39 -19.72 -15.66
N GLN A 71 -12.86 -20.57 -16.50
CA GLN A 71 -11.46 -20.52 -16.92
C GLN A 71 -11.14 -19.26 -17.74
N GLU A 72 -12.05 -18.82 -18.62
CA GLU A 72 -11.91 -17.57 -19.34
C GLU A 72 -11.87 -16.36 -18.38
N ILE A 73 -12.79 -16.30 -17.41
CA ILE A 73 -12.81 -15.25 -16.38
C ILE A 73 -11.50 -15.26 -15.59
N LEU A 74 -11.04 -16.42 -15.14
CA LEU A 74 -9.82 -16.54 -14.37
C LEU A 74 -8.58 -16.09 -15.15
N THR A 75 -8.48 -16.44 -16.42
CA THR A 75 -7.37 -16.00 -17.27
C THR A 75 -7.40 -14.50 -17.55
N ALA A 76 -8.58 -13.90 -17.70
CA ALA A 76 -8.74 -12.46 -17.86
C ALA A 76 -8.33 -11.71 -16.57
N ASP A 77 -8.74 -12.21 -15.41
CA ASP A 77 -8.36 -11.65 -14.10
C ASP A 77 -6.84 -11.78 -13.84
N GLN A 78 -6.23 -12.91 -14.17
CA GLN A 78 -4.78 -13.07 -14.06
C GLN A 78 -4.03 -12.03 -14.89
N ARG A 79 -4.42 -11.81 -16.15
CA ARG A 79 -3.81 -10.79 -17.02
C ARG A 79 -3.97 -9.38 -16.44
N LYS A 80 -5.14 -9.09 -15.87
CA LYS A 80 -5.42 -7.81 -15.22
C LYS A 80 -4.54 -7.62 -13.98
N HIS A 81 -4.41 -8.63 -13.15
CA HIS A 81 -3.52 -8.61 -11.98
C HIS A 81 -2.05 -8.44 -12.36
N GLU A 82 -1.57 -9.13 -13.39
CA GLU A 82 -0.19 -8.97 -13.88
C GLU A 82 0.08 -7.56 -14.39
N SER A 83 -0.87 -6.97 -15.11
CA SER A 83 -0.74 -5.59 -15.59
C SER A 83 -0.70 -4.58 -14.44
N MET A 84 -1.57 -4.75 -13.43
CA MET A 84 -1.57 -3.94 -12.20
C MET A 84 -0.26 -4.06 -11.42
N LEU A 85 0.28 -5.28 -11.28
CA LEU A 85 1.57 -5.50 -10.62
C LEU A 85 2.72 -4.81 -11.36
N LYS A 86 2.72 -4.83 -12.69
CA LYS A 86 3.70 -4.09 -13.50
C LYS A 86 3.62 -2.58 -13.27
N GLU A 87 2.41 -2.05 -13.26
CA GLU A 87 2.17 -0.62 -13.01
C GLU A 87 2.61 -0.20 -11.60
N LEU A 88 2.23 -0.99 -10.58
CA LEU A 88 2.62 -0.75 -9.19
C LEU A 88 4.15 -0.77 -9.01
N LYS A 89 4.85 -1.76 -9.58
CA LYS A 89 6.32 -1.82 -9.56
C LYS A 89 6.98 -0.62 -10.24
N LYS A 90 6.38 -0.10 -11.32
CA LYS A 90 6.86 1.12 -11.97
C LYS A 90 6.67 2.34 -11.08
N LYS A 91 5.48 2.52 -10.50
CA LYS A 91 5.19 3.63 -9.57
C LYS A 91 6.10 3.58 -8.33
N GLU A 92 6.35 2.40 -7.78
CA GLU A 92 7.28 2.20 -6.66
C GLU A 92 8.69 2.68 -7.02
N LYS A 93 9.23 2.27 -8.17
CA LYS A 93 10.54 2.73 -8.67
C LYS A 93 10.61 4.24 -8.81
N ASP A 94 9.56 4.84 -9.39
CA ASP A 94 9.51 6.30 -9.59
C ASP A 94 9.46 7.06 -8.26
N LEU A 95 8.71 6.54 -7.28
CA LEU A 95 8.63 7.11 -5.93
C LEU A 95 9.98 7.02 -5.20
N ILE A 96 10.66 5.88 -5.26
CA ILE A 96 11.99 5.69 -4.67
C ILE A 96 13.01 6.64 -5.32
N ALA A 97 12.94 6.83 -6.64
CA ALA A 97 13.83 7.75 -7.35
C ALA A 97 13.57 9.21 -6.93
N LYS A 98 12.30 9.63 -6.81
CA LYS A 98 11.92 10.96 -6.31
C LYS A 98 12.41 11.19 -4.89
N GLN A 99 12.21 10.23 -4.00
CA GLN A 99 12.66 10.30 -2.62
C GLN A 99 14.19 10.42 -2.49
N LYS A 100 14.95 9.62 -3.26
CA LYS A 100 16.42 9.76 -3.30
C LYS A 100 16.87 11.14 -3.77
N LYS A 101 16.15 11.72 -4.74
CA LYS A 101 16.44 13.08 -5.24
C LYS A 101 16.16 14.15 -4.17
N GLN A 102 15.08 13.99 -3.41
CA GLN A 102 14.76 14.89 -2.29
C GLN A 102 15.79 14.78 -1.16
N GLN A 103 16.17 13.56 -0.77
CA GLN A 103 17.18 13.34 0.26
C GLN A 103 18.51 14.00 -0.12
N LYS A 104 18.96 13.87 -1.38
CA LYS A 104 20.16 14.55 -1.86
C LYS A 104 20.08 16.08 -1.72
N LYS A 105 18.92 16.69 -1.98
CA LYS A 105 18.73 18.13 -1.79
C LYS A 105 18.83 18.54 -0.33
N VAL A 106 18.27 17.72 0.58
CA VAL A 106 18.37 17.96 2.03
C VAL A 106 19.81 17.80 2.51
N ASP A 107 20.53 16.79 2.04
CA ASP A 107 21.92 16.56 2.40
C ASP A 107 22.82 17.70 1.91
N GLU A 108 22.59 18.21 0.71
CA GLU A 108 23.31 19.37 0.18
C GLU A 108 23.01 20.63 1.01
N LEU A 109 21.74 20.88 1.36
CA LEU A 109 21.35 21.97 2.25
C LEU A 109 22.05 21.88 3.60
N ASN A 110 22.03 20.69 4.22
CA ASN A 110 22.71 20.45 5.49
C ASN A 110 24.21 20.72 5.40
N LYS A 111 24.86 20.31 4.31
CA LYS A 111 26.29 20.57 4.08
C LYS A 111 26.60 22.07 4.02
N GLN A 112 25.79 22.82 3.26
CA GLN A 112 25.95 24.28 3.16
C GLN A 112 25.73 24.98 4.51
N ILE A 113 24.75 24.53 5.30
CA ILE A 113 24.50 25.04 6.68
C ILE A 113 25.70 24.72 7.58
N ASP A 114 26.21 23.49 7.56
CA ASP A 114 27.38 23.11 8.36
C ASP A 114 28.61 23.98 8.02
N GLU A 115 28.85 24.24 6.74
CA GLU A 115 29.96 25.11 6.28
C GLU A 115 29.80 26.57 6.75
N LEU A 116 28.57 27.12 6.68
CA LEU A 116 28.24 28.45 7.17
C LEU A 116 28.48 28.57 8.67
N ILE A 117 27.98 27.63 9.46
CA ILE A 117 28.16 27.55 10.91
C ILE A 117 29.66 27.44 11.25
N ALA A 118 30.39 26.56 10.55
CA ALA A 118 31.83 26.40 10.76
C ALA A 118 32.61 27.69 10.52
N LYS A 119 32.26 28.50 9.51
CA LYS A 119 32.86 29.82 9.22
C LYS A 119 32.53 30.82 10.33
N GLN A 120 31.29 30.88 10.80
CA GLN A 120 30.87 31.80 11.85
C GLN A 120 31.53 31.49 13.19
N VAL A 121 31.64 30.19 13.57
CA VAL A 121 32.30 29.78 14.83
C VAL A 121 33.79 30.11 14.86
N LYS A 122 34.49 30.04 13.68
CA LYS A 122 35.91 30.38 13.63
C LYS A 122 36.17 31.86 13.92
N ASN A 123 35.23 32.74 13.65
CA ASN A 123 35.41 34.19 13.66
C ASN A 123 34.85 34.91 14.90
N SER A 124 34.17 34.20 15.82
CA SER A 124 33.50 34.84 16.96
C SER A 124 34.08 34.42 18.32
N LYS A 125 34.69 35.37 19.04
CA LYS A 125 34.75 35.29 20.50
C LYS A 125 33.42 35.79 21.07
N LEU A 126 32.76 34.98 21.91
CA LEU A 126 31.48 35.34 22.52
C LEU A 126 31.63 36.60 23.38
N THR A 127 30.76 37.56 23.16
CA THR A 127 30.66 38.74 24.06
C THR A 127 30.02 38.33 25.37
N LYS A 128 30.16 39.20 26.44
CA LYS A 128 29.49 38.94 27.75
C LYS A 128 27.98 38.80 27.61
N GLU A 129 27.34 39.58 26.73
CA GLU A 129 25.91 39.51 26.40
C GLU A 129 25.56 38.14 25.79
N GLN A 130 26.36 37.69 24.82
CA GLN A 130 26.16 36.37 24.18
C GLN A 130 26.38 35.20 25.13
N GLN A 131 27.28 35.36 26.16
CA GLN A 131 27.46 34.34 27.20
C GLN A 131 26.22 34.23 28.11
N LEU A 132 25.59 35.35 28.48
CA LEU A 132 24.35 35.37 29.25
C LEU A 132 23.19 34.73 28.45
N ILE A 133 23.05 35.07 27.19
CA ILE A 133 22.05 34.47 26.29
C ILE A 133 22.27 32.96 26.13
N ALA A 134 23.53 32.52 26.00
CA ALA A 134 23.86 31.09 25.94
C ALA A 134 23.45 30.36 27.23
N GLY A 135 23.75 30.90 28.40
CA GLY A 135 23.36 30.32 29.67
C GLY A 135 21.83 30.25 29.84
N GLY A 136 21.12 31.31 29.41
CA GLY A 136 19.66 31.32 29.39
C GLY A 136 19.06 30.32 28.43
N PHE A 137 19.63 30.16 27.22
CA PHE A 137 19.18 29.16 26.27
C PHE A 137 19.33 27.71 26.82
N GLU A 138 20.49 27.42 27.44
CA GLU A 138 20.77 26.10 28.01
C GLU A 138 19.86 25.78 29.22
N ALA A 139 19.60 26.77 30.08
CA ALA A 139 18.70 26.62 31.21
C ALA A 139 17.23 26.37 30.81
N ASN A 140 16.85 26.76 29.61
CA ASN A 140 15.52 26.52 29.03
C ASN A 140 15.42 25.22 28.21
N LYS A 141 16.37 24.30 28.28
CA LYS A 141 16.27 23.00 27.63
C LYS A 141 14.97 22.28 28.06
N GLY A 142 14.18 21.81 27.09
CA GLY A 142 12.87 21.18 27.27
C GLY A 142 11.73 22.16 27.59
N ARG A 143 11.98 23.48 27.51
CA ARG A 143 10.99 24.54 27.76
C ARG A 143 10.96 25.60 26.66
N LEU A 144 11.79 25.48 25.63
CA LEU A 144 11.78 26.43 24.53
C LEU A 144 10.43 26.41 23.82
N PRO A 145 9.87 27.56 23.46
CA PRO A 145 8.65 27.63 22.68
C PRO A 145 8.83 26.94 21.31
N TRP A 146 7.78 26.38 20.83
CA TRP A 146 7.80 25.79 19.48
C TRP A 146 8.04 26.85 18.41
N PRO A 147 8.84 26.53 17.37
CA PRO A 147 9.10 27.46 16.28
C PRO A 147 7.90 27.66 15.35
N ILE A 148 6.79 26.98 15.63
CA ILE A 148 5.47 27.14 15.00
C ILE A 148 4.41 27.34 16.07
N GLU A 149 3.26 27.91 15.73
CA GLU A 149 2.18 28.12 16.70
C GLU A 149 1.38 26.86 16.98
N LYS A 150 1.02 26.12 15.92
CA LYS A 150 0.26 24.87 15.97
C LYS A 150 0.89 23.87 15.02
N GLY A 151 0.98 22.60 15.42
CA GLY A 151 1.51 21.52 14.59
C GLY A 151 2.06 20.37 15.42
N PHE A 152 2.75 19.48 14.74
CA PHE A 152 3.36 18.29 15.33
C PHE A 152 4.66 17.92 14.62
N ILE A 153 5.47 17.07 15.25
CA ILE A 153 6.71 16.55 14.66
C ILE A 153 6.34 15.46 13.65
N SER A 154 6.54 15.71 12.37
CA SER A 154 6.31 14.77 11.27
C SER A 154 7.57 13.98 10.89
N GLY A 155 8.77 14.51 11.21
CA GLY A 155 10.04 13.84 10.97
C GLY A 155 10.98 14.01 12.16
N HIS A 156 11.47 12.90 12.71
CA HIS A 156 12.32 12.87 13.89
C HIS A 156 13.80 13.03 13.54
N PHE A 157 14.59 13.48 14.54
CA PHE A 157 16.03 13.59 14.46
C PHE A 157 16.73 12.23 14.47
N GLY A 158 17.84 12.12 13.75
CA GLY A 158 18.73 10.95 13.74
C GLY A 158 18.45 9.97 12.62
N LYS A 159 19.05 8.77 12.74
CA LYS A 159 18.89 7.69 11.78
C LYS A 159 17.68 6.84 12.12
N HIS A 160 16.77 6.68 11.18
CA HIS A 160 15.62 5.79 11.30
C HIS A 160 15.27 5.18 9.95
N GLN A 161 14.57 4.05 9.98
CA GLN A 161 14.07 3.43 8.76
C GLN A 161 12.86 4.18 8.24
N HIS A 162 12.72 4.25 6.92
CA HIS A 162 11.53 4.84 6.32
C HIS A 162 10.28 4.01 6.67
N PRO A 163 9.16 4.64 7.12
CA PRO A 163 7.98 3.90 7.61
C PRO A 163 7.38 2.91 6.60
N ILE A 164 7.54 3.18 5.30
CA ILE A 164 6.96 2.35 4.23
C ILE A 164 8.03 1.49 3.53
N HIS A 165 9.29 1.94 3.47
CA HIS A 165 10.37 1.27 2.75
C HIS A 165 11.49 0.87 3.72
N ALA A 166 11.41 -0.35 4.25
CA ALA A 166 12.36 -0.88 5.23
C ALA A 166 13.84 -0.85 4.78
N ASN A 167 14.10 -0.82 3.47
CA ASN A 167 15.44 -0.76 2.90
C ASN A 167 16.00 0.67 2.73
N VAL A 168 15.22 1.69 3.12
CA VAL A 168 15.65 3.09 3.02
C VAL A 168 15.88 3.64 4.43
N THR A 169 17.13 4.01 4.72
CA THR A 169 17.50 4.69 5.96
C THR A 169 17.47 6.19 5.73
N ILE A 170 16.74 6.91 6.56
CA ILE A 170 16.70 8.37 6.62
C ILE A 170 17.65 8.82 7.75
N ASN A 171 18.45 9.84 7.50
CA ASN A 171 19.31 10.44 8.51
C ASN A 171 19.03 11.95 8.59
N ASN A 172 18.13 12.32 9.50
CA ASN A 172 17.75 13.71 9.69
C ASN A 172 18.67 14.41 10.68
N LYS A 173 19.27 15.52 10.26
CA LYS A 173 20.05 16.42 11.11
C LYS A 173 19.18 17.44 11.87
N GLY A 174 17.85 17.33 11.80
CA GLY A 174 16.87 18.18 12.44
C GLY A 174 15.55 17.46 12.59
N ILE A 175 14.51 18.22 12.90
CA ILE A 175 13.13 17.75 12.95
C ILE A 175 12.29 18.45 11.89
N TYR A 176 11.31 17.74 11.35
CA TYR A 176 10.27 18.33 10.52
C TYR A 176 9.04 18.61 11.38
N LEU A 177 8.54 19.84 11.27
CA LEU A 177 7.35 20.29 12.01
C LEU A 177 6.24 20.58 10.99
N GLN A 178 5.25 19.73 10.94
CA GLN A 178 4.10 19.89 10.07
C GLN A 178 3.07 20.83 10.70
N THR A 179 2.55 21.74 9.87
CA THR A 179 1.59 22.77 10.28
C THR A 179 0.57 23.06 9.16
N VAL A 180 -0.29 24.02 9.38
CA VAL A 180 -1.28 24.47 8.39
C VAL A 180 -0.67 25.40 7.35
N SER A 181 -1.25 25.47 6.15
CA SER A 181 -0.83 26.41 5.11
C SER A 181 -0.93 27.87 5.59
N GLY A 182 0.07 28.66 5.22
CA GLY A 182 0.18 30.06 5.65
C GLY A 182 0.69 30.27 7.08
N ALA A 183 1.10 29.20 7.77
CA ALA A 183 1.67 29.31 9.12
C ALA A 183 3.01 30.05 9.09
N LYS A 184 3.29 30.76 10.18
CA LYS A 184 4.51 31.55 10.34
C LYS A 184 5.51 30.84 11.25
N ALA A 185 6.77 30.88 10.86
CA ALA A 185 7.88 30.45 11.69
C ALA A 185 8.22 31.57 12.67
N ARG A 186 8.60 31.18 13.92
CA ARG A 186 8.96 32.12 15.00
C ARG A 186 10.23 31.69 15.73
N ALA A 187 10.99 32.65 16.24
CA ALA A 187 12.21 32.39 16.97
C ALA A 187 11.91 31.64 18.27
N VAL A 188 12.68 30.59 18.56
CA VAL A 188 12.52 29.77 19.79
C VAL A 188 13.11 30.47 21.02
N TYR A 189 14.00 31.41 20.83
CA TYR A 189 14.65 32.18 21.93
C TYR A 189 15.15 33.51 21.37
N GLU A 190 15.51 34.42 22.28
CA GLU A 190 16.17 35.70 21.95
C GLU A 190 17.54 35.43 21.31
N GLY A 191 17.94 36.32 20.40
CA GLY A 191 19.24 36.18 19.72
C GLY A 191 19.40 37.14 18.58
N GLU A 192 20.44 36.91 17.78
CA GLU A 192 20.79 37.74 16.61
C GLU A 192 20.73 36.87 15.34
N VAL A 193 20.12 37.39 14.28
CA VAL A 193 20.11 36.76 12.97
C VAL A 193 21.49 36.85 12.35
N THR A 194 22.25 35.79 12.35
CA THR A 194 23.61 35.75 11.82
C THR A 194 23.65 35.49 10.30
N TRP A 195 22.60 34.91 9.77
CA TRP A 195 22.50 34.64 8.34
C TRP A 195 21.04 34.40 7.91
N CYS A 196 20.69 34.91 6.74
CA CYS A 196 19.44 34.61 6.08
C CYS A 196 19.61 34.75 4.57
N ALA A 197 19.17 33.73 3.80
CA ALA A 197 19.20 33.78 2.35
C ALA A 197 18.27 32.71 1.73
N GLN A 198 18.08 32.85 0.42
CA GLN A 198 17.39 31.83 -0.36
C GLN A 198 18.35 30.67 -0.71
N MET A 199 17.91 29.45 -0.46
CA MET A 199 18.62 28.20 -0.76
C MET A 199 17.66 27.19 -1.38
N ASN A 200 18.03 26.66 -2.55
CA ASN A 200 17.26 25.61 -3.25
C ASN A 200 15.76 25.92 -3.43
N GLY A 201 15.40 27.19 -3.64
CA GLY A 201 14.02 27.62 -3.89
C GLY A 201 13.20 27.97 -2.65
N SER A 202 13.77 27.84 -1.45
CA SER A 202 13.17 28.27 -0.17
C SER A 202 14.14 29.17 0.59
N TYR A 203 13.68 29.90 1.60
CA TYR A 203 14.54 30.68 2.47
C TYR A 203 14.95 29.88 3.71
N ALA A 204 16.13 30.20 4.23
CA ALA A 204 16.59 29.72 5.53
C ALA A 204 17.13 30.86 6.37
N VAL A 205 16.97 30.76 7.69
CA VAL A 205 17.40 31.75 8.68
C VAL A 205 18.20 31.03 9.77
N ILE A 206 19.33 31.63 10.16
CA ILE A 206 20.15 31.16 11.29
C ILE A 206 20.15 32.25 12.36
N ILE A 207 19.70 31.89 13.57
CA ILE A 207 19.70 32.78 14.73
C ILE A 207 20.72 32.26 15.74
N GLN A 208 21.59 33.15 16.20
CA GLN A 208 22.60 32.84 17.20
C GLN A 208 22.11 33.22 18.60
N HIS A 209 22.25 32.26 19.52
CA HIS A 209 21.91 32.38 20.94
C HIS A 209 23.17 32.09 21.79
N GLY A 210 24.17 32.94 21.65
CA GLY A 210 25.51 32.73 22.20
C GLY A 210 26.26 31.61 21.47
N ASN A 211 26.59 30.51 22.12
CA ASN A 211 27.20 29.34 21.47
C ASN A 211 26.19 28.37 20.87
N TYR A 212 24.88 28.62 21.03
CA TYR A 212 23.83 27.87 20.35
C TYR A 212 23.39 28.60 19.07
N ARG A 213 22.90 27.83 18.11
CA ARG A 213 22.30 28.35 16.87
C ARG A 213 21.04 27.55 16.55
N SER A 214 19.97 28.25 16.26
CA SER A 214 18.75 27.65 15.69
C SER A 214 18.68 27.94 14.19
N VAL A 215 18.33 26.92 13.41
CA VAL A 215 18.23 27.00 11.96
C VAL A 215 16.79 26.70 11.55
N TYR A 216 16.23 27.58 10.76
CA TYR A 216 14.86 27.51 10.23
C TYR A 216 14.95 27.44 8.72
N SER A 217 14.53 26.34 8.11
CA SER A 217 14.57 26.14 6.65
C SER A 217 13.20 25.78 6.12
N GLN A 218 13.05 25.81 4.79
CA GLN A 218 11.77 25.63 4.09
C GLN A 218 10.80 26.81 4.34
N LEU A 219 11.32 28.04 4.38
CA LEU A 219 10.52 29.25 4.45
C LEU A 219 10.20 29.74 3.03
N LYS A 220 8.95 30.19 2.83
CA LYS A 220 8.48 30.85 1.60
C LYS A 220 8.98 32.30 1.50
N SER A 221 8.98 32.97 2.65
CA SER A 221 9.44 34.35 2.79
C SER A 221 10.05 34.58 4.17
N ILE A 222 10.85 35.62 4.30
CA ILE A 222 11.48 36.02 5.56
C ILE A 222 11.08 37.45 5.90
N CYS A 223 10.94 37.73 7.21
CA CYS A 223 10.58 39.07 7.74
C CYS A 223 11.75 39.70 8.51
N VAL A 224 12.91 39.05 8.51
CA VAL A 224 14.11 39.48 9.26
C VAL A 224 15.31 39.57 8.33
N LYS A 225 16.30 40.34 8.73
CA LYS A 225 17.57 40.57 7.98
C LYS A 225 18.75 40.15 8.86
N GLN A 226 19.88 39.86 8.24
CA GLN A 226 21.13 39.64 8.95
C GLN A 226 21.50 40.83 9.81
N GLY A 227 21.84 40.59 11.11
CA GLY A 227 22.13 41.57 12.11
C GLY A 227 20.93 41.94 12.99
N ASP A 228 19.71 41.55 12.64
CA ASP A 228 18.52 41.85 13.45
C ASP A 228 18.56 41.08 14.78
N LYS A 229 18.29 41.78 15.88
CA LYS A 229 18.02 41.15 17.18
C LYS A 229 16.55 40.72 17.22
N VAL A 230 16.31 39.48 17.60
CA VAL A 230 14.97 38.89 17.69
C VAL A 230 14.68 38.41 19.11
N GLN A 231 13.40 38.48 19.51
CA GLN A 231 12.92 37.97 20.77
C GLN A 231 12.30 36.59 20.64
N ALA A 232 12.16 35.87 21.74
CA ALA A 232 11.43 34.60 21.75
C ALA A 232 9.99 34.80 21.25
N LYS A 233 9.51 33.87 20.40
CA LYS A 233 8.21 33.89 19.70
C LYS A 233 8.04 34.97 18.64
N GLN A 234 9.06 35.79 18.36
CA GLN A 234 9.00 36.75 17.24
C GLN A 234 8.90 36.02 15.90
N VAL A 235 8.00 36.50 15.04
CA VAL A 235 7.84 35.94 13.67
C VAL A 235 9.07 36.27 12.82
N ILE A 236 9.61 35.27 12.15
CA ILE A 236 10.81 35.38 11.29
C ILE A 236 10.53 35.14 9.82
N GLY A 237 9.40 34.52 9.47
CA GLY A 237 9.02 34.28 8.09
C GLY A 237 7.76 33.43 7.97
N GLU A 238 7.32 33.19 6.73
CA GLU A 238 6.21 32.30 6.37
C GLU A 238 6.76 30.93 5.95
N ILE A 239 6.14 29.86 6.39
CA ILE A 239 6.56 28.49 6.05
C ILE A 239 6.08 28.13 4.66
N MET A 240 6.92 27.44 3.90
CA MET A 240 6.61 27.04 2.53
C MET A 240 5.62 25.87 2.51
N THR A 241 4.59 25.99 1.67
CA THR A 241 3.69 24.87 1.37
C THR A 241 4.15 24.19 0.08
N ASN A 242 4.39 22.90 0.14
CA ASN A 242 4.78 22.10 -1.01
C ASN A 242 3.53 21.63 -1.76
N THR A 243 3.19 22.30 -2.85
CA THR A 243 2.04 21.94 -3.70
C THR A 243 2.19 20.61 -4.43
N SER A 244 3.42 20.11 -4.56
CA SER A 244 3.72 18.83 -5.22
C SER A 244 3.53 17.62 -4.31
N GLU A 245 3.33 17.83 -3.01
CA GLU A 245 3.15 16.81 -1.97
C GLU A 245 1.91 17.14 -1.13
N ASP A 246 0.73 16.92 -1.68
CA ASP A 246 -0.56 17.07 -0.99
C ASP A 246 -0.71 18.38 -0.17
N ASN A 247 -0.14 19.49 -0.67
CA ASN A 247 -0.09 20.79 0.01
C ASN A 247 0.54 20.73 1.43
N LYS A 248 1.54 19.88 1.60
CA LYS A 248 2.22 19.72 2.88
C LYS A 248 3.01 20.96 3.24
N THR A 249 2.74 21.52 4.44
CA THR A 249 3.45 22.69 4.99
C THR A 249 4.32 22.22 6.13
N GLU A 250 5.64 22.28 5.97
CA GLU A 250 6.61 21.80 6.94
C GLU A 250 7.75 22.78 7.14
N LEU A 251 8.11 23.01 8.41
CA LEU A 251 9.33 23.71 8.81
C LEU A 251 10.42 22.67 9.12
N TYR A 252 11.60 22.79 8.50
CA TYR A 252 12.76 22.03 8.90
C TYR A 252 13.56 22.80 9.93
N PHE A 253 13.67 22.27 11.15
CA PHE A 253 14.23 22.94 12.31
C PHE A 253 15.43 22.18 12.89
N GLN A 254 16.53 22.90 13.13
CA GLN A 254 17.77 22.33 13.68
C GLN A 254 18.31 23.21 14.82
N ILE A 255 19.01 22.56 15.75
CA ILE A 255 19.75 23.26 16.82
C ILE A 255 21.20 22.77 16.80
N TYR A 256 22.12 23.70 16.87
CA TYR A 256 23.57 23.46 17.00
C TYR A 256 24.07 24.03 18.31
N LYS A 257 24.97 23.29 18.97
CA LYS A 257 25.86 23.78 20.04
C LYS A 257 27.26 23.86 19.45
N ASP A 258 27.78 25.08 19.28
CA ASP A 258 29.02 25.35 18.53
C ASP A 258 28.96 24.76 17.11
N ARG A 259 29.64 23.62 16.85
CA ARG A 259 29.64 22.91 15.58
C ARG A 259 28.89 21.59 15.64
N THR A 260 28.40 21.21 16.80
CA THR A 260 27.72 19.93 17.00
C THR A 260 26.22 20.10 16.92
N ILE A 261 25.59 19.29 16.08
CA ILE A 261 24.14 19.26 15.99
C ILE A 261 23.56 18.48 17.16
N VAL A 262 22.47 18.99 17.73
CA VAL A 262 21.77 18.38 18.86
C VAL A 262 20.34 18.08 18.48
N ASN A 263 19.72 17.12 19.18
CA ASN A 263 18.32 16.75 18.90
C ASN A 263 17.35 17.86 19.32
N PRO A 264 16.68 18.56 18.35
CA PRO A 264 15.83 19.69 18.69
C PRO A 264 14.61 19.32 19.55
N SER A 265 14.10 18.08 19.44
CA SER A 265 12.92 17.65 20.20
C SER A 265 13.15 17.61 21.71
N GLU A 266 14.42 17.53 22.16
CA GLU A 266 14.78 17.59 23.59
C GLU A 266 14.76 19.03 24.16
N TRP A 267 14.74 20.04 23.31
CA TRP A 267 14.81 21.45 23.68
C TRP A 267 13.46 22.12 23.72
N LEU A 268 12.51 21.64 22.89
CA LEU A 268 11.16 22.20 22.80
C LEU A 268 10.31 21.79 24.00
N ALA A 269 9.40 22.66 24.40
CA ALA A 269 8.41 22.38 25.42
C ALA A 269 7.55 21.18 25.02
N LYS A 270 7.26 20.32 25.99
CA LYS A 270 6.40 19.15 25.82
C LYS A 270 4.94 19.54 25.73
#